data_d3c52849cda26db34f65dd145d8b1129
#
_entry.id   d3c52849cda26db34f65dd145d8b1129
#
_cell.length_a   1.000
_cell.length_b   1.000
_cell.length_c   1.000
_cell.angle_alpha   90.00
_cell.angle_beta   90.00
_cell.angle_gamma   90.00
#
_symmetry.space_group_name_H-M   'P 1'
#
loop_
_entity.id
_entity.type
_entity.pdbx_description
1 polymer ?
#
loop_
_entity_poly.entity_id
_entity_poly.type
_entity_poly.pdbx_seq_one_letter_code
_entity_poly.pdbx_strand_id
1 'polypeptide(L)'
;TGFWLGILFLLMLDHIIPHLHVGSDTNEGPKTKLQKTTMLVLAVVLHNIPEGMAVGLAFAVASQHAGDSSLYATAIALALGMGIQNFPEGAAIALPLRQEGMSRLKAFFFGSLSGIVELIFGVGITLIATQISPYLPWFLAFAAGAMIYVVVEELIPEANQGEHSNLGTIGVMLGFLIMMILDVALG
;
A
#
# COMPACT_ATOMS: atom_id res chain seq x y z
N THR A 1 -4.41 18.36 9.40
CA THR A 1 -4.07 18.83 8.04
C THR A 1 -3.28 17.78 7.27
N GLY A 2 -2.22 17.14 7.84
CA GLY A 2 -1.43 16.11 7.14
C GLY A 2 -2.29 15.00 6.55
N PHE A 3 -3.22 14.45 7.32
CA PHE A 3 -4.16 13.41 6.89
C PHE A 3 -4.94 13.78 5.61
N TRP A 4 -5.52 14.97 5.57
CA TRP A 4 -6.23 15.45 4.38
C TRP A 4 -5.31 15.68 3.18
N LEU A 5 -4.07 16.09 3.42
CA LEU A 5 -3.07 16.23 2.35
C LEU A 5 -2.72 14.86 1.74
N GLY A 6 -2.67 13.79 2.54
CA GLY A 6 -2.48 12.42 2.04
C GLY A 6 -3.61 11.96 1.13
N ILE A 7 -4.86 12.16 1.54
CA ILE A 7 -6.05 11.86 0.73
C ILE A 7 -6.02 12.66 -0.59
N LEU A 8 -5.82 13.98 -0.51
CA LEU A 8 -5.81 14.85 -1.69
C LEU A 8 -4.65 14.53 -2.63
N PHE A 9 -3.52 14.11 -2.11
CA PHE A 9 -2.36 13.71 -2.91
C PHE A 9 -2.69 12.48 -3.76
N LEU A 10 -3.27 11.43 -3.19
CA LEU A 10 -3.65 10.24 -3.96
C LEU A 10 -4.81 10.55 -4.91
N LEU A 11 -5.83 11.27 -4.49
CA LEU A 11 -6.90 11.71 -5.37
C LEU A 11 -6.35 12.49 -6.59
N MET A 12 -5.34 13.30 -6.39
CA MET A 12 -4.66 14.02 -7.49
C MET A 12 -3.90 13.06 -8.39
N LEU A 13 -3.18 12.08 -7.84
CA LEU A 13 -2.46 11.07 -8.62
C LEU A 13 -3.43 10.23 -9.47
N ASP A 14 -4.54 9.81 -8.92
CA ASP A 14 -5.59 9.08 -9.64
C ASP A 14 -6.13 9.86 -10.84
N HIS A 15 -6.25 11.17 -10.71
CA HIS A 15 -6.68 12.02 -11.82
C HIS A 15 -5.59 12.28 -12.88
N ILE A 16 -4.30 12.20 -12.51
CA ILE A 16 -3.17 12.54 -13.39
C ILE A 16 -2.59 11.30 -14.05
N ILE A 17 -2.57 10.17 -13.36
CA ILE A 17 -1.95 8.94 -13.84
C ILE A 17 -3.03 8.02 -14.40
N PRO A 18 -2.92 7.57 -15.67
CA PRO A 18 -3.84 6.59 -16.22
C PRO A 18 -3.62 5.24 -15.55
N HIS A 19 -4.61 4.73 -14.84
CA HIS A 19 -4.56 3.46 -14.14
C HIS A 19 -5.89 2.71 -14.26
N LEU A 20 -5.92 1.46 -13.81
CA LEU A 20 -7.07 0.57 -13.90
C LEU A 20 -7.13 -0.29 -12.63
N HIS A 21 -8.31 -0.33 -12.00
CA HIS A 21 -8.54 -1.21 -10.86
C HIS A 21 -8.79 -2.66 -11.30
N VAL A 22 -8.44 -3.60 -10.43
CA VAL A 22 -8.68 -5.03 -10.68
C VAL A 22 -10.18 -5.28 -10.84
N GLY A 23 -10.58 -5.96 -11.91
CA GLY A 23 -11.98 -6.24 -12.23
C GLY A 23 -12.75 -5.11 -12.89
N SER A 24 -12.16 -3.93 -13.12
CA SER A 24 -12.78 -2.82 -13.86
C SER A 24 -12.46 -2.89 -15.35
N ASP A 25 -13.43 -2.49 -16.18
CA ASP A 25 -13.26 -2.28 -17.62
C ASP A 25 -13.11 -0.80 -17.99
N THR A 26 -13.31 0.11 -17.02
CA THR A 26 -13.22 1.56 -17.22
C THR A 26 -11.89 2.09 -16.68
N ASN A 27 -11.15 2.80 -17.53
CA ASN A 27 -9.89 3.42 -17.15
C ASN A 27 -10.16 4.71 -16.38
N GLU A 28 -9.38 4.93 -15.33
CA GLU A 28 -9.33 6.19 -14.61
C GLU A 28 -8.15 7.06 -15.06
N GLY A 29 -8.24 8.37 -14.78
CA GLY A 29 -7.25 9.34 -15.25
C GLY A 29 -7.35 9.69 -16.74
N PRO A 30 -6.28 10.23 -17.35
CA PRO A 30 -6.27 10.68 -18.73
C PRO A 30 -6.44 9.53 -19.72
N LYS A 31 -7.10 9.81 -20.87
CA LYS A 31 -7.20 8.84 -21.97
C LYS A 31 -5.81 8.41 -22.44
N THR A 32 -5.55 7.11 -22.43
CA THR A 32 -4.27 6.53 -22.76
C THR A 32 -4.41 5.37 -23.76
N LYS A 33 -3.30 5.06 -24.44
CA LYS A 33 -3.15 3.85 -25.27
C LYS A 33 -2.40 2.74 -24.54
N LEU A 34 -2.14 2.88 -23.24
CA LEU A 34 -1.47 1.87 -22.45
C LEU A 34 -2.34 0.61 -22.35
N GLN A 35 -1.68 -0.54 -22.28
CA GLN A 35 -2.36 -1.81 -22.08
C GLN A 35 -2.97 -1.87 -20.68
N LYS A 36 -4.09 -2.59 -20.52
CA LYS A 36 -4.77 -2.76 -19.23
C LYS A 36 -3.81 -3.22 -18.13
N THR A 37 -2.96 -4.20 -18.41
CA THR A 37 -1.94 -4.70 -17.47
C THR A 37 -0.93 -3.64 -17.04
N THR A 38 -0.51 -2.75 -17.92
CA THR A 38 0.38 -1.64 -17.55
C THR A 38 -0.31 -0.68 -16.57
N MET A 39 -1.60 -0.43 -16.77
CA MET A 39 -2.37 0.43 -15.89
C MET A 39 -2.61 -0.21 -14.52
N LEU A 40 -2.85 -1.53 -14.45
CA LEU A 40 -2.92 -2.27 -13.19
C LEU A 40 -1.60 -2.19 -12.41
N VAL A 41 -0.46 -2.36 -13.11
CA VAL A 41 0.87 -2.23 -12.47
C VAL A 41 1.07 -0.81 -11.93
N LEU A 42 0.64 0.22 -12.66
CA LEU A 42 0.73 1.61 -12.19
C LEU A 42 -0.13 1.85 -10.95
N ALA A 43 -1.35 1.32 -10.92
CA ALA A 43 -2.21 1.38 -9.74
C ALA A 43 -1.47 0.84 -8.50
N VAL A 44 -1.02 -0.41 -8.53
CA VAL A 44 -0.32 -1.04 -7.40
C VAL A 44 0.95 -0.28 -7.02
N VAL A 45 1.74 0.20 -7.99
CA VAL A 45 2.94 1.02 -7.71
C VAL A 45 2.59 2.30 -6.93
N LEU A 46 1.46 2.94 -7.24
CA LEU A 46 1.01 4.14 -6.52
C LEU A 46 0.62 3.85 -5.08
N HIS A 47 0.00 2.68 -4.82
CA HIS A 47 -0.36 2.24 -3.46
C HIS A 47 0.86 1.94 -2.62
N ASN A 48 1.85 1.30 -3.19
CA ASN A 48 3.06 0.89 -2.49
C ASN A 48 3.92 2.07 -2.00
N ILE A 49 3.71 3.29 -2.55
CA ILE A 49 4.41 4.49 -2.07
C ILE A 49 4.01 4.86 -0.62
N PRO A 50 2.73 5.09 -0.28
CA PRO A 50 2.30 5.34 1.09
C PRO A 50 2.64 4.22 2.06
N GLU A 51 2.57 2.98 1.62
CA GLU A 51 2.88 1.80 2.43
C GLU A 51 4.35 1.77 2.83
N GLY A 52 5.25 1.90 1.86
CA GLY A 52 6.68 2.01 2.14
C GLY A 52 6.99 3.21 3.04
N MET A 53 6.36 4.36 2.79
CA MET A 53 6.52 5.54 3.65
C MET A 53 6.07 5.26 5.09
N ALA A 54 4.94 4.57 5.30
CA ALA A 54 4.43 4.26 6.64
C ALA A 54 5.41 3.38 7.42
N VAL A 55 5.93 2.32 6.81
CA VAL A 55 6.97 1.46 7.41
C VAL A 55 8.23 2.26 7.71
N GLY A 56 8.73 3.04 6.76
CA GLY A 56 9.92 3.88 6.95
C GLY A 56 9.77 4.90 8.08
N LEU A 57 8.59 5.54 8.20
CA LEU A 57 8.29 6.48 9.27
C LEU A 57 8.21 5.78 10.64
N ALA A 58 7.62 4.58 10.72
CA ALA A 58 7.57 3.81 11.95
C ALA A 58 8.99 3.48 12.48
N PHE A 59 9.88 3.01 11.60
CA PHE A 59 11.29 2.79 11.95
C PHE A 59 12.03 4.09 12.28
N ALA A 60 11.72 5.19 11.60
CA ALA A 60 12.30 6.49 11.88
C ALA A 60 11.94 6.97 13.29
N VAL A 61 10.67 6.84 13.70
CA VAL A 61 10.22 7.15 15.08
C VAL A 61 10.92 6.25 16.09
N ALA A 62 10.95 4.93 15.85
CA ALA A 62 11.61 3.98 16.74
C ALA A 62 13.10 4.30 16.93
N SER A 63 13.81 4.66 15.86
CA SER A 63 15.23 5.01 15.90
C SER A 63 15.52 6.27 16.72
N GLN A 64 14.61 7.23 16.75
CA GLN A 64 14.75 8.45 17.55
C GLN A 64 14.43 8.25 19.03
N HIS A 65 13.78 7.13 19.38
CA HIS A 65 13.43 6.75 20.74
C HIS A 65 14.09 5.41 21.11
N ALA A 66 15.41 5.31 20.94
CA ALA A 66 16.17 4.06 21.06
C ALA A 66 16.03 3.33 22.42
N GLY A 67 15.50 4.00 23.45
CA GLY A 67 15.18 3.38 24.76
C GLY A 67 13.82 2.69 24.82
N ASP A 68 12.97 2.87 23.81
CA ASP A 68 11.62 2.33 23.78
C ASP A 68 11.53 1.14 22.82
N SER A 69 11.60 -0.07 23.37
CA SER A 69 11.51 -1.30 22.58
C SER A 69 10.13 -1.55 21.98
N SER A 70 9.06 -0.93 22.53
CA SER A 70 7.70 -1.09 22.02
C SER A 70 7.56 -0.45 20.63
N LEU A 71 8.20 0.68 20.38
CA LEU A 71 8.21 1.34 19.07
C LEU A 71 8.87 0.48 17.99
N TYR A 72 9.96 -0.24 18.33
CA TYR A 72 10.56 -1.19 17.39
C TYR A 72 9.66 -2.40 17.15
N ALA A 73 9.00 -2.92 18.19
CA ALA A 73 8.05 -4.02 18.04
C ALA A 73 6.88 -3.62 17.12
N THR A 74 6.33 -2.43 17.30
CA THR A 74 5.27 -1.88 16.44
C THR A 74 5.74 -1.69 14.99
N ALA A 75 6.95 -1.15 14.78
CA ALA A 75 7.50 -0.99 13.43
C ALA A 75 7.73 -2.34 12.73
N ILE A 76 8.21 -3.35 13.47
CA ILE A 76 8.40 -4.72 12.95
C ILE A 76 7.03 -5.36 12.65
N ALA A 77 6.04 -5.22 13.53
CA ALA A 77 4.70 -5.75 13.31
C ALA A 77 4.06 -5.14 12.04
N LEU A 78 4.18 -3.83 11.85
CA LEU A 78 3.75 -3.14 10.63
C LEU A 78 4.48 -3.68 9.39
N ALA A 79 5.82 -3.78 9.43
CA ALA A 79 6.61 -4.30 8.31
C ALA A 79 6.27 -5.75 7.97
N LEU A 80 5.98 -6.59 8.96
CA LEU A 80 5.55 -7.98 8.75
C LEU A 80 4.15 -8.02 8.13
N GLY A 81 3.22 -7.19 8.60
CA GLY A 81 1.87 -7.06 8.03
C GLY A 81 1.93 -6.66 6.56
N MET A 82 2.71 -5.62 6.22
CA MET A 82 2.93 -5.18 4.84
C MET A 82 3.58 -6.29 3.99
N GLY A 83 4.60 -6.97 4.51
CA GLY A 83 5.22 -8.10 3.80
C GLY A 83 4.26 -9.25 3.50
N ILE A 84 3.28 -9.52 4.38
CA ILE A 84 2.26 -10.53 4.16
C ILE A 84 1.27 -10.09 3.07
N GLN A 85 0.81 -8.84 3.08
CA GLN A 85 -0.12 -8.32 2.06
C GLN A 85 0.52 -8.20 0.68
N ASN A 86 1.81 -7.96 0.58
CA ASN A 86 2.54 -7.91 -0.70
C ASN A 86 2.46 -9.21 -1.51
N PHE A 87 2.22 -10.35 -0.87
CA PHE A 87 2.05 -11.60 -1.60
C PHE A 87 0.78 -11.62 -2.46
N PRO A 88 -0.44 -11.34 -1.94
CA PRO A 88 -1.63 -11.22 -2.78
C PRO A 88 -1.52 -10.07 -3.79
N GLU A 89 -0.93 -8.93 -3.47
CA GLU A 89 -0.73 -7.81 -4.40
C GLU A 89 0.17 -8.19 -5.58
N GLY A 90 1.31 -8.82 -5.31
CA GLY A 90 2.18 -9.36 -6.36
C GLY A 90 1.46 -10.37 -7.25
N ALA A 91 0.56 -11.18 -6.67
CA ALA A 91 -0.28 -12.11 -7.43
C ALA A 91 -1.31 -11.38 -8.29
N ALA A 92 -1.91 -10.28 -7.80
CA ALA A 92 -2.85 -9.44 -8.55
C ALA A 92 -2.23 -8.84 -9.82
N ILE A 93 -0.91 -8.61 -9.83
CA ILE A 93 -0.15 -8.22 -11.03
C ILE A 93 0.24 -9.45 -11.87
N ALA A 94 0.81 -10.47 -11.23
CA ALA A 94 1.39 -11.60 -11.94
C ALA A 94 0.36 -12.44 -12.69
N LEU A 95 -0.85 -12.59 -12.14
CA LEU A 95 -1.90 -13.43 -12.74
C LEU A 95 -2.43 -12.83 -14.05
N PRO A 96 -2.82 -11.55 -14.16
CA PRO A 96 -3.22 -10.93 -15.42
C PRO A 96 -2.10 -10.97 -16.48
N LEU A 97 -0.86 -10.64 -16.11
CA LEU A 97 0.29 -10.74 -17.01
C LEU A 97 0.46 -12.17 -17.57
N ARG A 98 0.21 -13.17 -16.73
CA ARG A 98 0.25 -14.57 -17.15
C ARG A 98 -0.90 -14.91 -18.11
N GLN A 99 -2.10 -14.37 -17.88
CA GLN A 99 -3.26 -14.57 -18.76
C GLN A 99 -3.04 -13.95 -20.14
N GLU A 100 -2.31 -12.83 -20.23
CA GLU A 100 -1.90 -12.21 -21.49
C GLU A 100 -0.77 -12.94 -22.22
N GLY A 101 -0.33 -14.10 -21.72
CA GLY A 101 0.64 -14.96 -22.40
C GLY A 101 2.09 -14.78 -21.94
N MET A 102 2.36 -13.92 -20.95
CA MET A 102 3.70 -13.77 -20.38
C MET A 102 4.17 -15.09 -19.74
N SER A 103 5.46 -15.41 -19.83
CA SER A 103 6.01 -16.59 -19.16
C SER A 103 5.86 -16.50 -17.63
N ARG A 104 5.72 -17.65 -16.95
CA ARG A 104 5.54 -17.70 -15.49
C ARG A 104 6.62 -16.94 -14.73
N LEU A 105 7.88 -17.12 -15.14
CA LEU A 105 9.01 -16.46 -14.47
C LEU A 105 8.99 -14.95 -14.65
N LYS A 106 8.66 -14.46 -15.86
CA LYS A 106 8.54 -13.02 -16.11
C LYS A 106 7.37 -12.41 -15.34
N ALA A 107 6.20 -13.05 -15.36
CA ALA A 107 5.03 -12.58 -14.62
C ALA A 107 5.32 -12.52 -13.10
N PHE A 108 5.94 -13.55 -12.55
CA PHE A 108 6.39 -13.57 -11.16
C PHE A 108 7.40 -12.44 -10.86
N PHE A 109 8.36 -12.23 -11.75
CA PHE A 109 9.35 -11.15 -11.57
C PHE A 109 8.70 -9.77 -11.55
N PHE A 110 7.76 -9.47 -12.45
CA PHE A 110 7.06 -8.19 -12.46
C PHE A 110 6.14 -8.00 -11.24
N GLY A 111 5.43 -9.06 -10.81
CA GLY A 111 4.65 -9.01 -9.57
C GLY A 111 5.52 -8.78 -8.33
N SER A 112 6.71 -9.40 -8.27
CA SER A 112 7.64 -9.17 -7.15
C SER A 112 8.31 -7.79 -7.22
N LEU A 113 8.50 -7.24 -8.42
CA LEU A 113 9.13 -5.94 -8.63
C LEU A 113 8.25 -4.79 -8.10
N SER A 114 6.92 -4.95 -8.07
CA SER A 114 6.01 -3.94 -7.54
C SER A 114 6.33 -3.59 -6.09
N GLY A 115 6.68 -4.56 -5.26
CA GLY A 115 7.06 -4.34 -3.86
C GLY A 115 8.40 -3.62 -3.66
N ILE A 116 9.25 -3.48 -4.69
CA ILE A 116 10.50 -2.70 -4.59
C ILE A 116 10.23 -1.22 -4.30
N VAL A 117 9.10 -0.71 -4.76
CA VAL A 117 8.70 0.69 -4.52
C VAL A 117 8.59 0.97 -3.03
N GLU A 118 7.98 0.07 -2.25
CA GLU A 118 7.90 0.18 -0.79
C GLU A 118 9.28 0.24 -0.15
N LEU A 119 10.19 -0.65 -0.57
CA LEU A 119 11.55 -0.66 -0.05
C LEU A 119 12.26 0.67 -0.33
N ILE A 120 12.12 1.22 -1.55
CA ILE A 120 12.74 2.49 -1.94
C ILE A 120 12.20 3.63 -1.07
N PHE A 121 10.88 3.75 -0.93
CA PHE A 121 10.27 4.81 -0.14
C PHE A 121 10.49 4.63 1.35
N GLY A 122 10.42 3.40 1.87
CA GLY A 122 10.70 3.09 3.26
C GLY A 122 12.14 3.43 3.67
N VAL A 123 13.13 2.96 2.90
CA VAL A 123 14.54 3.28 3.14
C VAL A 123 14.80 4.78 2.94
N GLY A 124 14.24 5.38 1.87
CA GLY A 124 14.38 6.80 1.60
C GLY A 124 13.92 7.67 2.77
N ILE A 125 12.72 7.42 3.30
CA ILE A 125 12.19 8.12 4.47
C ILE A 125 13.06 7.91 5.71
N THR A 126 13.49 6.67 5.96
CA THR A 126 14.35 6.37 7.12
C THR A 126 15.68 7.10 7.06
N LEU A 127 16.28 7.22 5.87
CA LEU A 127 17.56 7.93 5.68
C LEU A 127 17.46 9.44 5.93
N ILE A 128 16.31 10.07 5.64
CA ILE A 128 16.09 11.49 5.88
C ILE A 128 15.37 11.78 7.21
N ALA A 129 15.15 10.75 8.02
CA ALA A 129 14.35 10.84 9.25
C ALA A 129 14.84 11.92 10.23
N THR A 130 16.16 12.07 10.36
CA THR A 130 16.74 13.10 11.25
C THR A 130 16.45 14.53 10.78
N GLN A 131 16.43 14.74 9.46
CA GLN A 131 16.14 16.05 8.84
C GLN A 131 14.66 16.41 8.94
N ILE A 132 13.78 15.42 8.86
CA ILE A 132 12.32 15.61 8.89
C ILE A 132 11.72 15.41 10.28
N SER A 133 12.55 15.16 11.31
CA SER A 133 12.12 14.86 12.68
C SER A 133 11.03 15.81 13.21
N PRO A 134 11.12 17.15 13.06
CA PRO A 134 10.07 18.06 13.54
C PRO A 134 8.73 17.89 12.81
N TYR A 135 8.75 17.29 11.62
CA TYR A 135 7.59 17.10 10.75
C TYR A 135 7.09 15.66 10.72
N LEU A 136 7.73 14.73 11.45
CA LEU A 136 7.31 13.32 11.49
C LEU A 136 5.81 13.10 11.76
N PRO A 137 5.17 13.80 12.73
CA PRO A 137 3.73 13.64 12.94
C PRO A 137 2.87 14.02 11.73
N TRP A 138 3.35 14.99 10.95
CA TRP A 138 2.69 15.41 9.71
C TRP A 138 2.82 14.36 8.60
N PHE A 139 4.01 13.77 8.45
CA PHE A 139 4.25 12.69 7.50
C PHE A 139 3.51 11.41 7.86
N LEU A 140 3.45 11.05 9.16
CA LEU A 140 2.65 9.94 9.65
C LEU A 140 1.15 10.15 9.35
N ALA A 141 0.64 11.34 9.65
CA ALA A 141 -0.75 11.69 9.34
C ALA A 141 -1.02 11.69 7.83
N PHE A 142 -0.05 12.12 7.01
CA PHE A 142 -0.13 12.07 5.55
C PHE A 142 -0.20 10.63 5.05
N ALA A 143 0.71 9.76 5.50
CA ALA A 143 0.72 8.34 5.13
C ALA A 143 -0.60 7.66 5.54
N ALA A 144 -1.07 7.91 6.78
CA ALA A 144 -2.36 7.38 7.24
C ALA A 144 -3.53 7.84 6.37
N GLY A 145 -3.57 9.11 5.95
CA GLY A 145 -4.60 9.62 5.06
C GLY A 145 -4.56 8.97 3.67
N ALA A 146 -3.36 8.82 3.11
CA ALA A 146 -3.16 8.15 1.83
C ALA A 146 -3.57 6.67 1.90
N MET A 147 -3.18 5.94 2.96
CA MET A 147 -3.57 4.53 3.14
C MET A 147 -5.08 4.36 3.31
N ILE A 148 -5.76 5.24 4.06
CA ILE A 148 -7.23 5.19 4.17
C ILE A 148 -7.90 5.43 2.82
N TYR A 149 -7.36 6.33 1.99
CA TYR A 149 -7.86 6.53 0.63
C TYR A 149 -7.80 5.22 -0.18
N VAL A 150 -6.64 4.55 -0.20
CA VAL A 150 -6.46 3.25 -0.87
C VAL A 150 -7.46 2.19 -0.36
N VAL A 151 -7.61 2.08 0.95
CA VAL A 151 -8.53 1.11 1.56
C VAL A 151 -9.97 1.34 1.09
N VAL A 152 -10.42 2.59 1.06
CA VAL A 152 -11.82 2.93 0.72
C VAL A 152 -12.06 2.86 -0.78
N GLU A 153 -11.12 3.35 -1.59
CA GLU A 153 -11.27 3.46 -3.05
C GLU A 153 -11.05 2.13 -3.75
N GLU A 154 -10.17 1.27 -3.20
CA GLU A 154 -9.75 0.07 -3.90
C GLU A 154 -9.95 -1.21 -3.11
N LEU A 155 -9.35 -1.35 -1.93
CA LEU A 155 -9.34 -2.63 -1.22
C LEU A 155 -10.75 -3.09 -0.80
N ILE A 156 -11.60 -2.18 -0.33
CA ILE A 156 -12.98 -2.52 0.05
C ILE A 156 -13.83 -2.87 -1.19
N PRO A 157 -13.83 -2.09 -2.29
CA PRO A 157 -14.51 -2.48 -3.52
C PRO A 157 -14.01 -3.81 -4.09
N GLU A 158 -12.69 -4.05 -4.13
CA GLU A 158 -12.12 -5.29 -4.63
C GLU A 158 -12.52 -6.50 -3.77
N ALA A 159 -12.48 -6.36 -2.45
CA ALA A 159 -12.88 -7.43 -1.52
C ALA A 159 -14.37 -7.83 -1.68
N ASN A 160 -15.19 -6.94 -2.23
CA ASN A 160 -16.61 -7.16 -2.45
C ASN A 160 -16.97 -7.46 -3.92
N GLN A 161 -16.00 -7.67 -4.80
CA GLN A 161 -16.25 -8.14 -6.17
C GLN A 161 -16.71 -9.60 -6.17
N GLY A 162 -17.86 -9.88 -6.77
CA GLY A 162 -18.42 -11.22 -6.94
C GLY A 162 -19.89 -11.34 -6.52
N GLU A 163 -20.49 -12.51 -6.78
CA GLU A 163 -21.88 -12.77 -6.39
C GLU A 163 -21.98 -12.78 -4.86
N HIS A 164 -22.77 -11.88 -4.29
CA HIS A 164 -23.27 -11.73 -2.91
C HIS A 164 -22.64 -12.64 -1.83
N SER A 165 -21.32 -12.69 -1.74
CA SER A 165 -20.67 -13.41 -0.68
C SER A 165 -20.25 -12.42 0.42
N ASN A 166 -20.60 -12.69 1.67
CA ASN A 166 -20.11 -11.93 2.81
C ASN A 166 -18.62 -12.16 3.11
N LEU A 167 -17.94 -12.96 2.28
CA LEU A 167 -16.55 -13.36 2.53
C LEU A 167 -15.60 -12.17 2.53
N GLY A 168 -15.74 -11.25 1.58
CA GLY A 168 -14.94 -10.03 1.54
C GLY A 168 -15.13 -9.18 2.78
N THR A 169 -16.39 -8.91 3.15
CA THR A 169 -16.73 -8.14 4.36
C THR A 169 -16.18 -8.82 5.63
N ILE A 170 -16.38 -10.14 5.76
CA ILE A 170 -15.86 -10.89 6.91
C ILE A 170 -14.33 -10.86 6.93
N GLY A 171 -13.67 -10.97 5.77
CA GLY A 171 -12.23 -10.89 5.64
C GLY A 171 -11.68 -9.55 6.12
N VAL A 172 -12.28 -8.44 5.67
CA VAL A 172 -11.91 -7.07 6.12
C VAL A 172 -12.09 -6.91 7.63
N MET A 173 -13.23 -7.37 8.18
CA MET A 173 -13.49 -7.28 9.62
C MET A 173 -12.54 -8.13 10.45
N LEU A 174 -12.21 -9.34 10.01
CA LEU A 174 -11.23 -10.21 10.69
C LEU A 174 -9.83 -9.62 10.62
N GLY A 175 -9.42 -9.11 9.46
CA GLY A 175 -8.13 -8.43 9.31
C GLY A 175 -8.00 -7.23 10.25
N PHE A 176 -9.03 -6.38 10.31
CA PHE A 176 -9.08 -5.26 11.24
C PHE A 176 -8.99 -5.72 12.71
N LEU A 177 -9.74 -6.75 13.09
CA LEU A 177 -9.70 -7.30 14.45
C LEU A 177 -8.31 -7.85 14.81
N ILE A 178 -7.67 -8.58 13.89
CA ILE A 178 -6.32 -9.11 14.09
C ILE A 178 -5.32 -7.96 14.28
N MET A 179 -5.35 -6.94 13.41
CA MET A 179 -4.48 -5.78 13.54
C MET A 179 -4.69 -5.03 14.84
N MET A 180 -5.95 -4.83 15.26
CA MET A 180 -6.26 -4.20 16.54
C MET A 180 -5.72 -5.00 17.73
N ILE A 181 -5.83 -6.35 17.70
CA ILE A 181 -5.27 -7.21 18.75
C ILE A 181 -3.74 -7.10 18.77
N LEU A 182 -3.08 -7.11 17.61
CA LEU A 182 -1.62 -6.98 17.52
C LEU A 182 -1.15 -5.62 18.03
N ASP A 183 -1.84 -4.54 17.68
CA ASP A 183 -1.55 -3.19 18.14
C ASP A 183 -1.62 -3.09 19.68
N VAL A 184 -2.70 -3.60 20.28
CA VAL A 184 -2.87 -3.61 21.75
C VAL A 184 -1.90 -4.57 22.46
N ALA A 185 -1.52 -5.69 21.82
CA ALA A 185 -0.65 -6.70 22.45
C ALA A 185 0.85 -6.34 22.34
N LEU A 186 1.23 -5.58 21.33
CA LEU A 186 2.63 -5.22 21.04
C LEU A 186 2.94 -3.75 21.35
N GLY A 187 1.93 -2.86 21.42
CA GLY A 187 2.05 -1.46 21.80
C GLY A 187 1.77 -1.26 23.26
#